data_b5186d9a25a3af5bf232ec6dee59ddcd
#
_entry.id   b5186d9a25a3af5bf232ec6dee59ddcd
#
_cell.length_a   1.000
_cell.length_b   1.000
_cell.length_c   1.000
_cell.angle_alpha   90.00
_cell.angle_beta   90.00
_cell.angle_gamma   90.00
#
_symmetry.space_group_name_H-M   'P 1'
#
loop_
_entity.id
_entity.type
_entity.pdbx_description
1 polymer ?
#
loop_
_entity_poly.entity_id
_entity_poly.type
_entity_poly.pdbx_seq_one_letter_code
_entity_poly.pdbx_strand_id
1 'polypeptide(L)'
;MVAGVVPAAVAEMRARGARRISAVVGPSVCGRCYEVPEEMRAQVSAVEPVSASVTWSGTSALDVAAGVVEQLRREDVAVSWIPGCTREDERLYSYRRDGRTGRFAGVVMLTGAAGATE
;
A
#
# COMPACT_ATOMS: atom_id res chain seq x y z
N MET A 1 -6.10 -0.72 4.81
CA MET A 1 -6.47 0.55 4.16
C MET A 1 -7.79 1.09 4.71
N VAL A 2 -8.91 0.44 4.54
CA VAL A 2 -10.22 0.90 5.02
C VAL A 2 -10.25 1.06 6.55
N ALA A 3 -9.61 0.17 7.27
CA ALA A 3 -9.54 0.25 8.74
C ALA A 3 -8.70 1.42 9.27
N GLY A 4 -8.03 2.17 8.39
CA GLY A 4 -7.35 3.39 8.76
C GLY A 4 -5.95 3.21 9.32
N VAL A 5 -5.26 2.11 9.01
CA VAL A 5 -3.91 1.86 9.54
C VAL A 5 -2.90 2.93 9.12
N VAL A 6 -3.00 3.42 7.88
CA VAL A 6 -2.05 4.42 7.37
C VAL A 6 -2.22 5.77 8.08
N PRO A 7 -3.42 6.36 8.13
CA PRO A 7 -3.61 7.60 8.91
C PRO A 7 -3.26 7.43 10.38
N ALA A 8 -3.57 6.29 10.98
CA ALA A 8 -3.26 6.03 12.38
C ALA A 8 -1.75 5.99 12.63
N ALA A 9 -0.99 5.35 11.74
CA ALA A 9 0.47 5.30 11.85
C ALA A 9 1.08 6.70 11.73
N VAL A 10 0.61 7.50 10.77
CA VAL A 10 1.08 8.88 10.60
C VAL A 10 0.76 9.72 11.84
N ALA A 11 -0.45 9.61 12.37
CA ALA A 11 -0.85 10.33 13.58
C ALA A 11 0.03 9.95 14.78
N GLU A 12 0.32 8.67 14.93
CA GLU A 12 1.20 8.20 16.01
C GLU A 12 2.63 8.73 15.87
N MET A 13 3.16 8.75 14.67
CA MET A 13 4.49 9.32 14.43
C MET A 13 4.52 10.81 14.77
N ARG A 14 3.49 11.56 14.40
CA ARG A 14 3.38 12.99 14.74
C ARG A 14 3.23 13.21 16.21
N ALA A 15 2.46 12.37 16.89
CA ALA A 15 2.31 12.45 18.35
C ALA A 15 3.64 12.22 19.09
N ARG A 16 4.56 11.49 18.48
CA ARG A 16 5.91 11.25 19.01
C ARG A 16 6.95 12.27 18.54
N GLY A 17 6.53 13.31 17.84
CA GLY A 17 7.39 14.43 17.48
C GLY A 17 7.90 14.44 16.05
N ALA A 18 7.47 13.51 15.21
CA ALA A 18 7.86 13.53 13.81
C ALA A 18 7.25 14.74 13.10
N ARG A 19 8.09 15.52 12.41
CA ARG A 19 7.66 16.72 11.67
C ARG A 19 7.62 16.49 10.18
N ARG A 20 8.62 15.81 9.65
CA ARG A 20 8.68 15.42 8.24
C ARG A 20 8.61 13.91 8.15
N ILE A 21 7.59 13.42 7.47
CA ILE A 21 7.36 12.00 7.29
C ILE A 21 7.46 11.70 5.81
N SER A 22 8.21 10.69 5.48
CA SER A 22 8.27 10.14 4.13
C SER A 22 7.86 8.67 4.18
N ALA A 23 7.36 8.18 3.06
CA ALA A 23 6.93 6.81 2.94
C ALA A 23 7.43 6.19 1.65
N VAL A 24 7.68 4.91 1.70
CA VAL A 24 7.96 4.10 0.50
C VAL A 24 6.87 3.05 0.40
N VAL A 25 6.20 3.01 -0.74
CA VAL A 25 5.21 1.98 -1.05
C VAL A 25 5.90 0.94 -1.92
N GLY A 26 6.06 -0.26 -1.39
CA GLY A 26 6.70 -1.36 -2.09
C GLY A 26 5.78 -2.07 -3.09
N PRO A 27 6.32 -3.06 -3.83
CA PRO A 27 5.52 -3.84 -4.77
C PRO A 27 4.39 -4.58 -4.06
N SER A 28 3.24 -4.62 -4.71
CA SER A 28 2.07 -5.35 -4.24
C SER A 28 1.29 -5.86 -5.46
N VAL A 29 0.18 -6.56 -5.23
CA VAL A 29 -0.68 -6.97 -6.34
C VAL A 29 -1.34 -5.72 -6.93
N CYS A 30 -1.25 -5.56 -8.26
CA CYS A 30 -1.81 -4.37 -8.91
C CYS A 30 -3.33 -4.45 -9.07
N GLY A 31 -3.94 -3.31 -9.40
CA GLY A 31 -5.38 -3.23 -9.58
C GLY A 31 -5.93 -4.03 -10.75
N ARG A 32 -5.09 -4.51 -11.65
CA ARG A 32 -5.50 -5.39 -12.76
C ARG A 32 -5.43 -6.87 -12.41
N CYS A 33 -4.85 -7.21 -11.25
CA CYS A 33 -4.61 -8.59 -10.84
C CYS A 33 -5.31 -8.96 -9.53
N TYR A 34 -5.78 -7.98 -8.77
CA TYR A 34 -6.38 -8.22 -7.46
C TYR A 34 -7.90 -8.31 -7.55
N GLU A 35 -8.39 -9.42 -8.06
CA GLU A 35 -9.83 -9.68 -8.12
C GLU A 35 -10.42 -9.80 -6.71
N VAL A 36 -11.55 -9.14 -6.52
CA VAL A 36 -12.31 -9.17 -5.26
C VAL A 36 -13.81 -9.24 -5.58
N PRO A 37 -14.64 -9.69 -4.62
CA PRO A 37 -16.09 -9.63 -4.81
C PRO A 37 -16.55 -8.18 -5.02
N GLU A 38 -17.60 -8.01 -5.82
CA GLU A 38 -18.16 -6.67 -6.11
C GLU A 38 -18.53 -5.92 -4.84
N GLU A 39 -19.07 -6.61 -3.85
CA GLU A 39 -19.42 -5.98 -2.57
C GLU A 39 -18.20 -5.37 -1.87
N MET A 40 -17.08 -6.07 -1.90
CA MET A 40 -15.85 -5.55 -1.32
C MET A 40 -15.34 -4.33 -2.08
N ARG A 41 -15.39 -4.35 -3.40
CA ARG A 41 -15.02 -3.19 -4.21
C ARG A 41 -15.90 -1.99 -3.85
N ALA A 42 -17.22 -2.19 -3.76
CA ALA A 42 -18.15 -1.13 -3.40
C ALA A 42 -17.86 -0.53 -2.02
N GLN A 43 -17.61 -1.37 -1.03
CA GLN A 43 -17.30 -0.93 0.33
C GLN A 43 -15.99 -0.14 0.40
N VAL A 44 -14.96 -0.63 -0.26
CA VAL A 44 -13.65 0.00 -0.25
C VAL A 44 -13.66 1.30 -1.05
N SER A 45 -14.30 1.31 -2.21
CA SER A 45 -14.37 2.52 -3.05
C SER A 45 -15.22 3.64 -2.43
N ALA A 46 -16.13 3.29 -1.54
CA ALA A 46 -16.88 4.30 -0.78
C ALA A 46 -15.96 5.10 0.15
N VAL A 47 -14.91 4.47 0.66
CA VAL A 47 -13.89 5.12 1.53
C VAL A 47 -12.77 5.73 0.69
N GLU A 48 -12.25 4.98 -0.27
CA GLU A 48 -11.15 5.39 -1.14
C GLU A 48 -11.51 5.14 -2.61
N PRO A 49 -12.17 6.10 -3.28
CA PRO A 49 -12.61 5.90 -4.68
C PRO A 49 -11.50 5.52 -5.64
N VAL A 50 -10.30 6.01 -5.43
CA VAL A 50 -9.16 5.74 -6.33
C VAL A 50 -8.75 4.27 -6.32
N SER A 51 -9.17 3.49 -5.32
CA SER A 51 -8.85 2.06 -5.22
C SER A 51 -9.74 1.18 -6.08
N ALA A 52 -10.86 1.67 -6.60
CA ALA A 52 -11.73 0.89 -7.46
C ALA A 52 -11.03 0.55 -8.76
N SER A 53 -11.05 -0.71 -9.14
CA SER A 53 -10.37 -1.19 -10.35
C SER A 53 -11.15 -2.33 -11.00
N VAL A 54 -10.66 -2.73 -12.16
CA VAL A 54 -11.19 -3.84 -12.95
C VAL A 54 -10.02 -4.68 -13.41
N THR A 55 -10.12 -6.00 -13.33
CA THR A 55 -9.06 -6.90 -13.78
C THR A 55 -8.94 -6.90 -15.31
N TRP A 56 -7.88 -7.53 -15.80
CA TRP A 56 -7.70 -7.73 -17.24
C TRP A 56 -8.87 -8.48 -17.89
N SER A 57 -9.57 -9.32 -17.14
CA SER A 57 -10.74 -10.06 -17.62
C SER A 57 -12.09 -9.36 -17.37
N GLY A 58 -12.08 -8.15 -16.84
CA GLY A 58 -13.29 -7.35 -16.67
C GLY A 58 -14.03 -7.58 -15.36
N THR A 59 -13.43 -8.28 -14.40
CA THR A 59 -14.05 -8.51 -13.08
C THR A 59 -13.67 -7.43 -12.07
N SER A 60 -14.45 -7.34 -10.98
CA SER A 60 -14.21 -6.37 -9.91
C SER A 60 -12.86 -6.54 -9.28
N ALA A 61 -12.15 -5.45 -9.07
CA ALA A 61 -10.82 -5.47 -8.50
C ALA A 61 -10.55 -4.24 -7.62
N LEU A 62 -9.49 -4.30 -6.86
CA LEU A 62 -9.00 -3.20 -6.03
C LEU A 62 -7.54 -2.91 -6.34
N ASP A 63 -7.22 -1.64 -6.35
CA ASP A 63 -5.86 -1.11 -6.36
C ASP A 63 -5.53 -0.58 -4.96
N VAL A 64 -5.06 -1.46 -4.10
CA VAL A 64 -4.78 -1.13 -2.71
C VAL A 64 -3.65 -0.11 -2.61
N ALA A 65 -2.62 -0.26 -3.42
CA ALA A 65 -1.49 0.68 -3.42
C ALA A 65 -1.94 2.09 -3.77
N ALA A 66 -2.82 2.26 -4.74
CA ALA A 66 -3.37 3.58 -5.08
C ALA A 66 -4.11 4.20 -3.90
N GLY A 67 -4.90 3.41 -3.17
CA GLY A 67 -5.60 3.88 -1.97
C GLY A 67 -4.64 4.31 -0.88
N VAL A 68 -3.59 3.53 -0.65
CA VAL A 68 -2.55 3.85 0.35
C VAL A 68 -1.83 5.15 -0.01
N VAL A 69 -1.43 5.31 -1.27
CA VAL A 69 -0.76 6.53 -1.74
C VAL A 69 -1.65 7.75 -1.53
N GLU A 70 -2.94 7.63 -1.82
CA GLU A 70 -3.89 8.74 -1.61
C GLU A 70 -4.03 9.09 -0.13
N GLN A 71 -4.11 8.10 0.75
CA GLN A 71 -4.15 8.34 2.19
C GLN A 71 -2.90 9.06 2.69
N LEU A 72 -1.73 8.66 2.21
CA LEU A 72 -0.48 9.32 2.57
C LEU A 72 -0.42 10.76 2.07
N ARG A 73 -0.89 11.02 0.86
CA ARG A 73 -0.94 12.37 0.31
C ARG A 73 -1.82 13.30 1.12
N ARG A 74 -2.97 12.83 1.56
CA ARG A 74 -3.86 13.64 2.41
C ARG A 74 -3.22 14.01 3.73
N GLU A 75 -2.26 13.21 4.18
CA GLU A 75 -1.53 13.46 5.42
C GLU A 75 -0.23 14.24 5.19
N ASP A 76 -0.04 14.81 4.02
CA ASP A 76 1.17 15.57 3.68
C ASP A 76 2.46 14.76 3.83
N VAL A 77 2.39 13.48 3.54
CA VAL A 77 3.54 12.58 3.56
C VAL A 77 4.16 12.51 2.17
N ALA A 78 5.47 12.69 2.08
CA ALA A 78 6.20 12.51 0.84
C ALA A 78 6.26 11.03 0.50
N VAL A 79 5.80 10.65 -0.69
CA VAL A 79 5.67 9.24 -1.07
C VAL A 79 6.60 8.92 -2.23
N SER A 80 7.37 7.85 -2.07
CA SER A 80 8.08 7.17 -3.15
C SER A 80 7.40 5.83 -3.41
N TRP A 81 7.17 5.49 -4.66
CA TRP A 81 6.50 4.26 -5.03
C TRP A 81 7.45 3.37 -5.83
N ILE A 82 7.73 2.19 -5.33
CA ILE A 82 8.50 1.19 -6.04
C ILE A 82 7.51 0.41 -6.92
N PRO A 83 7.57 0.54 -8.25
CA PRO A 83 6.62 -0.13 -9.13
C PRO A 83 6.84 -1.64 -9.15
N GLY A 84 5.81 -2.36 -9.55
CA GLY A 84 5.85 -3.80 -9.72
C GLY A 84 4.58 -4.46 -9.19
N CYS A 85 4.10 -5.44 -9.92
CA CYS A 85 2.98 -6.27 -9.49
C CYS A 85 3.49 -7.62 -9.02
N THR A 86 3.19 -7.97 -7.79
CA THR A 86 3.65 -9.25 -7.22
C THR A 86 3.11 -10.46 -7.97
N ARG A 87 1.93 -10.35 -8.58
CA ARG A 87 1.35 -11.45 -9.34
C ARG A 87 1.96 -11.59 -10.74
N GLU A 88 2.26 -10.48 -11.39
CA GLU A 88 2.80 -10.48 -12.76
C GLU A 88 4.32 -10.67 -12.79
N ASP A 89 5.02 -10.21 -11.77
CA ASP A 89 6.49 -10.30 -11.69
C ASP A 89 6.91 -11.60 -10.98
N GLU A 90 7.45 -12.53 -11.75
CA GLU A 90 7.88 -13.83 -11.23
C GLU A 90 9.00 -13.75 -10.20
N ARG A 91 9.73 -12.64 -10.15
CA ARG A 91 10.79 -12.43 -9.16
C ARG A 91 10.23 -12.12 -7.77
N LEU A 92 8.92 -11.85 -7.66
CA LEU A 92 8.25 -11.51 -6.42
C LEU A 92 7.35 -12.65 -5.97
N TYR A 93 7.25 -12.85 -4.66
CA TYR A 93 6.33 -13.83 -4.09
C TYR A 93 4.89 -13.36 -4.24
N SER A 94 3.99 -14.26 -4.60
CA SER A 94 2.56 -13.96 -4.74
C SER A 94 1.72 -15.17 -4.35
N TYR A 95 0.98 -15.03 -3.26
CA TYR A 95 0.04 -16.06 -2.83
C TYR A 95 -1.09 -16.23 -3.86
N ARG A 96 -1.56 -15.15 -4.45
CA ARG A 96 -2.63 -15.19 -5.46
C ARG A 96 -2.22 -15.95 -6.72
N ARG A 97 -0.96 -15.84 -7.10
CA ARG A 97 -0.45 -16.57 -8.27
C ARG A 97 -0.17 -18.02 -7.95
N ASP A 98 0.49 -18.27 -6.82
CA ASP A 98 1.13 -19.57 -6.53
C ASP A 98 0.41 -20.39 -5.46
N GLY A 99 -0.46 -19.78 -4.65
CA GLY A 99 -1.13 -20.45 -3.52
C GLY A 99 -0.18 -20.75 -2.37
N ARG A 100 0.95 -21.41 -2.67
CA ARG A 100 2.00 -21.70 -1.69
C ARG A 100 3.27 -20.95 -2.11
N THR A 101 3.76 -20.07 -1.25
CA THR A 101 4.86 -19.18 -1.59
C THR A 101 5.59 -18.70 -0.34
N GLY A 102 6.78 -18.13 -0.53
CA GLY A 102 7.44 -17.36 0.51
C GLY A 102 6.78 -15.99 0.71
N ARG A 103 7.41 -15.17 1.52
CA ARG A 103 6.97 -13.81 1.81
C ARG A 103 8.16 -12.88 1.77
N PHE A 104 7.90 -11.60 1.51
CA PHE A 104 8.90 -10.56 1.65
C PHE A 104 8.34 -9.43 2.50
N ALA A 105 9.20 -8.54 2.97
CA ALA A 105 8.79 -7.47 3.86
C ALA A 105 9.57 -6.19 3.57
N GLY A 106 8.93 -5.07 3.86
CA GLY A 106 9.64 -3.81 4.00
C GLY A 106 10.18 -3.70 5.43
N VAL A 107 11.38 -3.22 5.56
CA VAL A 107 12.03 -3.05 6.87
C VAL A 107 12.54 -1.62 6.98
N VAL A 108 12.28 -1.01 8.10
CA VAL A 108 12.78 0.32 8.43
C VAL A 108 13.29 0.31 9.86
N MET A 109 14.38 1.00 10.11
CA MET A 109 14.87 1.14 11.47
C MET A 109 15.55 2.49 11.64
N LEU A 110 15.54 2.99 12.85
CA LEU A 110 16.30 4.17 13.21
C LEU A 110 17.76 3.81 13.33
N THR A 111 18.61 4.58 12.68
CA THR A 111 20.05 4.51 12.90
C THR A 111 20.40 5.30 14.15
N GLY A 112 21.64 5.24 14.61
CA GLY A 112 22.03 5.93 15.84
C GLY A 112 21.85 7.46 15.80
N ALA A 113 22.22 8.12 16.89
CA ALA A 113 22.01 9.57 17.07
C ALA A 113 22.56 10.41 15.91
N ALA A 114 23.64 9.99 15.27
CA ALA A 114 24.20 10.69 14.12
C ALA A 114 23.25 10.70 12.93
N GLY A 115 22.50 9.61 12.72
CA GLY A 115 21.47 9.55 11.67
C GLY A 115 20.26 10.41 11.99
N ALA A 116 19.96 10.60 13.26
CA ALA A 116 18.82 11.38 13.70
C ALA A 116 18.99 12.89 13.46
N THR A 117 20.18 13.35 13.17
CA THR A 117 20.44 14.77 12.90
C THR A 117 20.14 15.17 11.47
N GLU A 118 19.91 14.22 10.62
CA GLU A 118 19.53 14.45 9.23
C GLU A 118 18.07 14.91 9.09
#